data_ff7f200adb13c87838c108a612ec8947
#
_entry.id   ff7f200adb13c87838c108a612ec8947
#
_cell.length_a   1.000
_cell.length_b   1.000
_cell.length_c   1.000
_cell.angle_alpha   90.00
_cell.angle_beta   90.00
_cell.angle_gamma   90.00
#
_symmetry.space_group_name_H-M   'P 1'
#
loop_
_entity.id
_entity.type
_entity.pdbx_description
1 polymer ?
#
loop_
_entity_poly.entity_id
_entity_poly.type
_entity_poly.pdbx_seq_one_letter_code
_entity_poly.pdbx_strand_id
1 'polypeptide(L)'
;HNQSRRQRQMCIRDSIITGLLLFLADKSKPTLKNVSFKNSFLIGIAQAVAILPGISRSGATIATSVLLGVDKESAARFSFLMVIPLIFGKMVKDILAGSFLVGDVDLLSLFMGFLGALITGIFACNLMIRLVKNSQLKYFSIYCFIIAFFTLIVVLQ
;
A
#
# COMPACT_ATOMS: atom_id res chain seq x y z
N HIS A 1 16.42 -13.38 18.24
CA HIS A 1 16.95 -13.89 16.97
C HIS A 1 15.86 -14.42 16.01
N ASN A 2 14.87 -15.17 16.52
CA ASN A 2 13.80 -15.75 15.68
C ASN A 2 12.80 -14.71 15.14
N GLN A 3 12.52 -13.65 15.88
CA GLN A 3 11.56 -12.62 15.48
C GLN A 3 12.09 -11.77 14.33
N SER A 4 13.38 -11.44 14.36
CA SER A 4 14.06 -10.71 13.28
C SER A 4 14.13 -11.53 11.97
N ARG A 5 14.37 -12.83 12.04
CA ARG A 5 14.36 -13.72 10.86
C ARG A 5 12.97 -13.82 10.23
N ARG A 6 11.90 -13.96 11.03
CA ARG A 6 10.52 -13.99 10.52
C ARG A 6 10.13 -12.68 9.85
N GLN A 7 10.51 -11.55 10.40
CA GLN A 7 10.24 -10.23 9.83
C GLN A 7 10.95 -10.05 8.48
N ARG A 8 12.21 -10.47 8.36
CA ARG A 8 12.97 -10.41 7.10
C ARG A 8 12.36 -11.32 6.03
N GLN A 9 11.96 -12.55 6.38
CA GLN A 9 11.27 -13.45 5.45
C GLN A 9 9.92 -12.88 4.98
N MET A 10 9.18 -12.20 5.84
CA MET A 10 7.96 -11.48 5.45
C MET A 10 8.26 -10.39 4.43
N CYS A 11 9.29 -9.57 4.65
CA CYS A 11 9.68 -8.51 3.71
C CYS A 11 10.06 -9.04 2.32
N ILE A 12 10.77 -10.19 2.25
CA ILE A 12 11.13 -10.81 0.98
C ILE A 12 9.89 -11.29 0.23
N ARG A 13 9.01 -12.02 0.91
CA ARG A 13 7.76 -12.52 0.32
C ARG A 13 6.86 -11.38 -0.15
N ASP A 14 6.74 -10.33 0.67
CA ASP A 14 5.96 -9.13 0.36
C ASP A 14 6.48 -8.43 -0.90
N SER A 15 7.77 -8.20 -0.97
CA SER A 15 8.42 -7.56 -2.12
C SER A 15 8.28 -8.38 -3.40
N ILE A 16 8.42 -9.71 -3.33
CA ILE A 16 8.27 -10.59 -4.50
C ILE A 16 6.82 -10.61 -5.00
N ILE A 17 5.86 -10.81 -4.09
CA ILE A 17 4.43 -10.87 -4.46
C ILE A 17 3.98 -9.53 -5.03
N THR A 18 4.34 -8.43 -4.38
CA THR A 18 3.99 -7.08 -4.84
C THR A 18 4.65 -6.77 -6.18
N GLY A 19 5.92 -7.09 -6.33
CA GLY A 19 6.66 -6.91 -7.60
C GLY A 19 6.03 -7.69 -8.75
N LEU A 20 5.63 -8.94 -8.50
CA LEU A 20 4.96 -9.78 -9.50
C LEU A 20 3.58 -9.23 -9.88
N LEU A 21 2.76 -8.84 -8.89
CA LEU A 21 1.45 -8.26 -9.12
C LEU A 21 1.53 -6.96 -9.94
N LEU A 22 2.48 -6.08 -9.61
CA LEU A 22 2.68 -4.83 -10.33
C LEU A 22 3.23 -5.06 -11.75
N PHE A 23 4.08 -6.06 -11.94
CA PHE A 23 4.56 -6.43 -13.26
C PHE A 23 3.44 -6.97 -14.15
N LEU A 24 2.57 -7.82 -13.63
CA LEU A 24 1.40 -8.32 -14.34
C LEU A 24 0.42 -7.18 -14.68
N ALA A 25 0.20 -6.27 -13.73
CA ALA A 25 -0.64 -5.10 -13.93
C ALA A 25 -0.08 -4.15 -15.01
N ASP A 26 1.24 -3.99 -15.07
CA ASP A 26 1.87 -3.13 -16.09
C ASP A 26 1.72 -3.69 -17.51
N LYS A 27 1.70 -5.02 -17.64
CA LYS A 27 1.52 -5.73 -18.91
C LYS A 27 0.06 -5.71 -19.43
N SER A 28 -0.91 -5.32 -18.58
CA SER A 28 -2.31 -5.22 -19.00
C SER A 28 -2.50 -4.07 -19.98
N LYS A 29 -3.42 -4.25 -20.94
CA LYS A 29 -3.72 -3.23 -21.94
C LYS A 29 -4.24 -1.95 -21.28
N PRO A 30 -3.78 -0.77 -21.71
CA PRO A 30 -4.32 0.48 -21.21
C PRO A 30 -5.82 0.55 -21.51
N THR A 31 -6.62 0.73 -20.49
CA THR A 31 -8.07 0.84 -20.58
C THR A 31 -8.49 2.16 -19.94
N LEU A 32 -9.44 2.85 -20.54
CA LEU A 32 -9.98 4.11 -20.05
C LEU A 32 -11.26 3.91 -19.21
N LYS A 33 -11.46 2.72 -18.64
CA LYS A 33 -12.66 2.45 -17.85
C LYS A 33 -12.53 2.99 -16.43
N ASN A 34 -13.56 3.67 -15.99
CA ASN A 34 -13.71 4.06 -14.59
C ASN A 34 -14.10 2.87 -13.72
N VAL A 35 -13.93 3.04 -12.40
CA VAL A 35 -14.31 2.03 -11.42
C VAL A 35 -15.82 1.81 -11.47
N SER A 36 -16.26 0.58 -11.79
CA SER A 36 -17.65 0.16 -11.73
C SER A 36 -17.97 -0.42 -10.35
N PHE A 37 -19.25 -0.46 -9.97
CA PHE A 37 -19.70 -1.03 -8.71
C PHE A 37 -19.27 -2.50 -8.54
N LYS A 38 -19.36 -3.31 -9.61
CA LYS A 38 -18.87 -4.69 -9.60
C LYS A 38 -17.37 -4.79 -9.38
N ASN A 39 -16.59 -3.91 -10.03
CA ASN A 39 -15.16 -3.86 -9.86
C ASN A 39 -14.78 -3.42 -8.44
N SER A 40 -15.50 -2.45 -7.86
CA SER A 40 -15.29 -2.01 -6.47
C SER A 40 -15.45 -3.14 -5.47
N PHE A 41 -16.42 -4.01 -5.68
CA PHE A 41 -16.63 -5.17 -4.81
C PHE A 41 -15.47 -6.17 -4.88
N LEU A 42 -15.00 -6.50 -6.08
CA LEU A 42 -13.85 -7.38 -6.27
C LEU A 42 -12.55 -6.79 -5.72
N ILE A 43 -12.36 -5.48 -5.92
CA ILE A 43 -11.21 -4.77 -5.33
C ILE A 43 -11.29 -4.77 -3.81
N GLY A 44 -12.49 -4.65 -3.24
CA GLY A 44 -12.73 -4.77 -1.80
C GLY A 44 -12.34 -6.13 -1.24
N ILE A 45 -12.66 -7.22 -1.94
CA ILE A 45 -12.21 -8.58 -1.58
C ILE A 45 -10.68 -8.67 -1.63
N ALA A 46 -10.06 -8.15 -2.69
CA ALA A 46 -8.61 -8.13 -2.82
C ALA A 46 -7.95 -7.34 -1.66
N GLN A 47 -8.55 -6.22 -1.24
CA GLN A 47 -8.09 -5.46 -0.08
C GLN A 47 -8.23 -6.26 1.22
N ALA A 48 -9.31 -6.99 1.41
CA ALA A 48 -9.52 -7.83 2.59
C ALA A 48 -8.45 -8.95 2.67
N VAL A 49 -8.13 -9.57 1.55
CA VAL A 49 -7.03 -10.56 1.47
C VAL A 49 -5.67 -9.89 1.73
N ALA A 50 -5.47 -8.68 1.24
CA ALA A 50 -4.22 -7.94 1.41
C ALA A 50 -4.01 -7.37 2.84
N ILE A 51 -4.96 -7.56 3.75
CA ILE A 51 -4.76 -7.30 5.20
C ILE A 51 -3.83 -8.35 5.82
N LEU A 52 -3.74 -9.54 5.20
CA LEU A 52 -2.81 -10.57 5.67
C LEU A 52 -1.35 -10.04 5.62
N PRO A 53 -0.55 -10.33 6.66
CA PRO A 53 0.83 -9.88 6.69
C PRO A 53 1.63 -10.50 5.55
N GLY A 54 2.41 -9.69 4.85
CA GLY A 54 3.23 -10.11 3.72
C GLY A 54 2.65 -9.81 2.33
N ILE A 55 1.59 -9.00 2.26
CA ILE A 55 1.03 -8.52 1.00
C ILE A 55 0.89 -6.99 1.08
N SER A 56 1.44 -6.29 0.10
CA SER A 56 1.25 -4.84 0.01
C SER A 56 -0.21 -4.54 -0.36
N ARG A 57 -0.95 -3.93 0.58
CA ARG A 57 -2.36 -3.60 0.37
C ARG A 57 -2.59 -2.70 -0.84
N SER A 58 -1.85 -1.61 -0.95
CA SER A 58 -1.95 -0.69 -2.10
C SER A 58 -1.51 -1.35 -3.40
N GLY A 59 -0.45 -2.17 -3.37
CA GLY A 59 -0.01 -2.94 -4.53
C GLY A 59 -1.07 -3.92 -5.01
N ALA A 60 -1.69 -4.67 -4.10
CA ALA A 60 -2.74 -5.63 -4.44
C ALA A 60 -4.00 -4.95 -4.98
N THR A 61 -4.47 -3.86 -4.35
CA THR A 61 -5.67 -3.14 -4.81
C THR A 61 -5.46 -2.45 -6.14
N ILE A 62 -4.32 -1.80 -6.38
CA ILE A 62 -3.99 -1.17 -7.66
C ILE A 62 -3.85 -2.24 -8.75
N ALA A 63 -3.09 -3.31 -8.50
CA ALA A 63 -2.90 -4.39 -9.47
C ALA A 63 -4.23 -5.05 -9.85
N THR A 64 -5.07 -5.39 -8.88
CA THR A 64 -6.39 -5.97 -9.13
C THR A 64 -7.28 -5.02 -9.92
N SER A 65 -7.28 -3.72 -9.60
CA SER A 65 -8.05 -2.72 -10.32
C SER A 65 -7.64 -2.64 -11.79
N VAL A 66 -6.35 -2.59 -12.05
CA VAL A 66 -5.79 -2.53 -13.42
C VAL A 66 -6.06 -3.82 -14.19
N LEU A 67 -5.95 -4.99 -13.55
CA LEU A 67 -6.28 -6.30 -14.16
C LEU A 67 -7.77 -6.41 -14.51
N LEU A 68 -8.66 -5.75 -13.75
CA LEU A 68 -10.09 -5.65 -14.05
C LEU A 68 -10.40 -4.63 -15.16
N GLY A 69 -9.38 -4.00 -15.73
CA GLY A 69 -9.51 -3.05 -16.82
C GLY A 69 -9.82 -1.62 -16.37
N VAL A 70 -9.58 -1.27 -15.12
CA VAL A 70 -9.68 0.11 -14.63
C VAL A 70 -8.42 0.88 -15.05
N ASP A 71 -8.60 2.15 -15.43
CA ASP A 71 -7.48 3.05 -15.70
C ASP A 71 -6.52 3.15 -14.53
N LYS A 72 -5.23 3.19 -14.79
CA LYS A 72 -4.16 3.18 -13.78
C LYS A 72 -4.27 4.35 -12.80
N GLU A 73 -4.59 5.55 -13.29
CA GLU A 73 -4.77 6.73 -12.44
C GLU A 73 -5.99 6.57 -11.53
N SER A 74 -7.11 6.14 -12.10
CA SER A 74 -8.36 5.87 -11.37
C SER A 74 -8.19 4.75 -10.34
N ALA A 75 -7.44 3.70 -10.68
CA ALA A 75 -7.11 2.60 -9.77
C ALA A 75 -6.30 3.08 -8.56
N ALA A 76 -5.28 3.91 -8.77
CA ALA A 76 -4.48 4.46 -7.68
C ALA A 76 -5.31 5.38 -6.79
N ARG A 77 -6.09 6.31 -7.36
CA ARG A 77 -6.97 7.21 -6.59
C ARG A 77 -7.99 6.42 -5.77
N PHE A 78 -8.61 5.42 -6.36
CA PHE A 78 -9.57 4.57 -5.67
C PHE A 78 -8.93 3.78 -4.52
N SER A 79 -7.73 3.22 -4.72
CA SER A 79 -6.97 2.53 -3.68
C SER A 79 -6.68 3.43 -2.48
N PHE A 80 -6.29 4.69 -2.70
CA PHE A 80 -6.06 5.65 -1.62
C PHE A 80 -7.35 6.02 -0.89
N LEU A 81 -8.45 6.21 -1.61
CA LEU A 81 -9.75 6.52 -0.99
C LEU A 81 -10.26 5.37 -0.12
N MET A 82 -10.04 4.12 -0.53
CA MET A 82 -10.43 2.94 0.26
C MET A 82 -9.69 2.80 1.59
N VAL A 83 -8.53 3.44 1.74
CA VAL A 83 -7.77 3.41 3.00
C VAL A 83 -8.41 4.32 4.06
N ILE A 84 -9.07 5.40 3.66
CA ILE A 84 -9.66 6.38 4.57
C ILE A 84 -10.64 5.74 5.57
N PRO A 85 -11.70 5.00 5.15
CA PRO A 85 -12.62 4.38 6.09
C PRO A 85 -11.95 3.37 7.00
N LEU A 86 -10.89 2.69 6.54
CA LEU A 86 -10.13 1.74 7.34
C LEU A 86 -9.35 2.45 8.46
N ILE A 87 -8.70 3.58 8.15
CA ILE A 87 -7.98 4.39 9.14
C ILE A 87 -8.97 4.94 10.18
N PHE A 88 -10.11 5.47 9.73
CA PHE A 88 -11.16 5.94 10.63
C PHE A 88 -11.67 4.83 11.55
N GLY A 89 -11.93 3.64 11.04
CA GLY A 89 -12.36 2.49 11.84
C GLY A 89 -11.34 2.11 12.91
N LYS A 90 -10.04 2.15 12.56
CA LYS A 90 -8.97 1.92 13.53
C LYS A 90 -8.91 3.02 14.59
N MET A 91 -9.00 4.29 14.19
CA MET A 91 -9.01 5.42 15.13
C MET A 91 -10.17 5.31 16.14
N VAL A 92 -11.38 5.02 15.67
CA VAL A 92 -12.55 4.84 16.54
C VAL A 92 -12.31 3.70 17.52
N LYS A 93 -11.77 2.57 17.06
CA LYS A 93 -11.43 1.43 17.92
C LYS A 93 -10.41 1.82 18.99
N ASP A 94 -9.34 2.54 18.62
CA ASP A 94 -8.28 2.93 19.55
C ASP A 94 -8.79 3.94 20.59
N ILE A 95 -9.69 4.86 20.19
CA ILE A 95 -10.37 5.79 21.11
C ILE A 95 -11.26 5.03 22.11
N LEU A 96 -12.08 4.10 21.64
CA LEU A 96 -12.97 3.29 22.49
C LEU A 96 -12.21 2.37 23.43
N ALA A 97 -11.02 1.91 23.03
CA ALA A 97 -10.13 1.09 23.87
C ALA A 97 -9.37 1.92 24.91
N GLY A 98 -9.55 3.25 24.96
CA GLY A 98 -8.85 4.13 25.91
C GLY A 98 -7.34 4.25 25.68
N SER A 99 -6.84 3.81 24.53
CA SER A 99 -5.41 3.78 24.23
C SER A 99 -4.75 5.16 24.22
N PHE A 100 -5.54 6.22 24.08
CA PHE A 100 -5.08 7.61 24.14
C PHE A 100 -4.84 8.13 25.57
N LEU A 101 -5.34 7.41 26.58
CA LEU A 101 -5.22 7.83 27.99
C LEU A 101 -3.95 7.29 28.67
N VAL A 102 -3.17 6.48 27.97
CA VAL A 102 -1.99 5.81 28.49
C VAL A 102 -0.74 6.50 27.94
N GLY A 103 -0.40 7.65 28.50
CA GLY A 103 0.88 8.31 28.29
C GLY A 103 0.79 9.84 28.28
N ASP A 104 1.77 10.48 28.91
CA ASP A 104 2.03 11.93 28.81
C ASP A 104 2.51 12.27 27.38
N VAL A 105 1.60 12.24 26.40
CA VAL A 105 1.92 12.67 25.05
C VAL A 105 1.87 14.18 25.02
N ASP A 106 3.04 14.82 24.90
CA ASP A 106 3.13 16.25 24.74
C ASP A 106 2.36 16.70 23.49
N LEU A 107 1.40 17.61 23.69
CA LEU A 107 0.55 18.14 22.62
C LEU A 107 1.35 18.78 21.49
N LEU A 108 2.48 19.41 21.80
CA LEU A 108 3.36 20.01 20.82
C LEU A 108 4.00 18.94 19.91
N SER A 109 4.46 17.84 20.47
CA SER A 109 5.03 16.71 19.74
C SER A 109 4.00 16.07 18.83
N LEU A 110 2.75 15.93 19.28
CA LEU A 110 1.65 15.41 18.48
C LEU A 110 1.33 16.32 17.30
N PHE A 111 1.28 17.65 17.53
CA PHE A 111 1.00 18.63 16.49
C PHE A 111 2.12 18.68 15.44
N MET A 112 3.38 18.65 15.84
CA MET A 112 4.52 18.60 14.92
C MET A 112 4.53 17.30 14.11
N GLY A 113 4.23 16.17 14.74
CA GLY A 113 4.07 14.89 14.05
C GLY A 113 2.93 14.91 13.02
N PHE A 114 1.80 15.51 13.37
CA PHE A 114 0.66 15.67 12.45
C PHE A 114 1.03 16.55 11.23
N LEU A 115 1.67 17.70 11.45
CA LEU A 115 2.09 18.57 10.34
C LEU A 115 3.12 17.88 9.44
N GLY A 116 4.10 17.20 10.01
CA GLY A 116 5.09 16.44 9.25
C GLY A 116 4.43 15.34 8.40
N ALA A 117 3.51 14.57 8.99
CA ALA A 117 2.77 13.52 8.29
C ALA A 117 1.88 14.09 7.19
N LEU A 118 1.21 15.23 7.42
CA LEU A 118 0.36 15.89 6.44
C LEU A 118 1.15 16.33 5.21
N ILE A 119 2.26 17.06 5.42
CA ILE A 119 3.09 17.59 4.32
C ILE A 119 3.70 16.43 3.51
N THR A 120 4.33 15.47 4.18
CA THR A 120 4.94 14.32 3.51
C THR A 120 3.91 13.43 2.85
N GLY A 121 2.74 13.26 3.44
CA GLY A 121 1.62 12.49 2.88
C GLY A 121 1.08 13.09 1.59
N ILE A 122 0.84 14.41 1.55
CA ILE A 122 0.40 15.12 0.34
C ILE A 122 1.44 14.96 -0.77
N PHE A 123 2.71 15.17 -0.45
CA PHE A 123 3.80 15.04 -1.42
C PHE A 123 3.89 13.60 -1.96
N ALA A 124 3.89 12.60 -1.07
CA ALA A 124 3.98 11.20 -1.43
C ALA A 124 2.79 10.72 -2.28
N CYS A 125 1.56 11.11 -1.93
CA CYS A 125 0.37 10.79 -2.71
C CYS A 125 0.41 11.39 -4.12
N ASN A 126 0.80 12.66 -4.25
CA ASN A 126 0.92 13.31 -5.54
C ASN A 126 2.02 12.67 -6.40
N LEU A 127 3.16 12.35 -5.80
CA LEU A 127 4.24 11.65 -6.48
C LEU A 127 3.80 10.27 -6.97
N MET A 128 3.14 9.50 -6.12
CA MET A 128 2.66 8.15 -6.44
C MET A 128 1.63 8.17 -7.60
N ILE A 129 0.65 9.08 -7.55
CA ILE A 129 -0.34 9.24 -8.63
C ILE A 129 0.36 9.60 -9.95
N ARG A 130 1.33 10.50 -9.92
CA ARG A 130 2.11 10.89 -11.11
C ARG A 130 2.90 9.73 -11.69
N LEU A 131 3.54 8.93 -10.84
CA LEU A 131 4.30 7.74 -11.26
C LEU A 131 3.40 6.68 -11.89
N VAL A 132 2.23 6.43 -11.29
CA VAL A 132 1.26 5.44 -11.78
C VAL A 132 0.65 5.89 -13.10
N LYS A 133 0.31 7.18 -13.24
CA LYS A 133 -0.25 7.77 -14.49
C LYS A 133 0.69 7.62 -15.68
N ASN A 134 1.98 7.82 -15.45
CA ASN A 134 3.00 7.72 -16.51
C ASN A 134 3.37 6.26 -16.87
N SER A 135 2.55 5.29 -16.49
CA SER A 135 2.79 3.84 -16.74
C SER A 135 4.14 3.34 -16.22
N GLN A 136 4.65 3.91 -15.17
CA GLN A 136 5.95 3.55 -14.60
C GLN A 136 5.86 2.48 -13.50
N LEU A 137 4.79 1.68 -13.48
CA LEU A 137 4.63 0.53 -12.57
C LEU A 137 5.79 -0.47 -12.72
N LYS A 138 6.34 -0.56 -13.93
CA LYS A 138 7.53 -1.34 -14.26
C LYS A 138 8.74 -0.99 -13.37
N TYR A 139 9.02 0.30 -13.19
CA TYR A 139 10.15 0.74 -12.35
C TYR A 139 9.91 0.39 -10.89
N PHE A 140 8.66 0.47 -10.44
CA PHE A 140 8.29 0.10 -9.08
C PHE A 140 8.43 -1.42 -8.84
N SER A 141 8.07 -2.23 -9.84
CA SER A 141 8.30 -3.68 -9.83
C SER A 141 9.79 -4.01 -9.73
N ILE A 142 10.63 -3.37 -10.56
CA ILE A 142 12.09 -3.56 -10.53
C ILE A 142 12.66 -3.17 -9.16
N TYR A 143 12.21 -2.05 -8.60
CA TYR A 143 12.61 -1.63 -7.25
C TYR A 143 12.27 -2.67 -6.18
N CYS A 144 11.06 -3.25 -6.23
CA CYS A 144 10.64 -4.32 -5.31
C CYS A 144 11.54 -5.56 -5.44
N PHE A 145 11.91 -5.96 -6.67
CA PHE A 145 12.81 -7.09 -6.89
C PHE A 145 14.24 -6.83 -6.39
N ILE A 146 14.76 -5.61 -6.59
CA ILE A 146 16.08 -5.22 -6.08
C ILE A 146 16.10 -5.29 -4.55
N ILE A 147 15.07 -4.75 -3.88
CA ILE A 147 14.95 -4.82 -2.41
C ILE A 147 14.83 -6.26 -1.93
N ALA A 148 14.01 -7.09 -2.60
CA ALA A 148 13.88 -8.50 -2.25
C ALA A 148 15.22 -9.23 -2.36
N PHE A 149 15.97 -8.99 -3.43
CA PHE A 149 17.31 -9.58 -3.65
C PHE A 149 18.31 -9.12 -2.60
N PHE A 150 18.37 -7.83 -2.31
CA PHE A 150 19.27 -7.29 -1.28
C PHE A 150 18.95 -7.85 0.11
N THR A 151 17.66 -7.91 0.45
CA THR A 151 17.21 -8.47 1.74
C THR A 151 17.54 -9.97 1.82
N LEU A 152 17.44 -10.70 0.71
CA LEU A 152 17.80 -12.12 0.66
C LEU A 152 19.30 -12.33 0.97
N ILE A 153 20.18 -11.52 0.39
CA ILE A 153 21.64 -11.58 0.66
C ILE A 153 21.91 -11.34 2.14
N VAL A 154 21.27 -10.31 2.74
CA VAL A 154 21.46 -9.99 4.17
C VAL A 154 20.93 -11.09 5.10
N VAL A 155 19.96 -11.90 4.65
CA VAL A 155 19.41 -13.02 5.43
C VAL A 155 20.31 -14.25 5.35
N LEU A 156 21.06 -14.42 4.25
CA LEU A 156 21.95 -15.56 4.05
C LEU A 156 23.32 -15.37 4.72
N GLN A 157 23.66 -14.16 5.16
CA GLN A 157 24.82 -13.84 6.00
C GLN A 157 24.49 -13.93 7.49
#